data_4456fdb0c4e4fb08bb31088c1c2f1813
#
_entry.id   4456fdb0c4e4fb08bb31088c1c2f1813
#
_cell.length_a   1.000
_cell.length_b   1.000
_cell.length_c   1.000
_cell.angle_alpha   90.00
_cell.angle_beta   90.00
_cell.angle_gamma   90.00
#
_symmetry.space_group_name_H-M   'P 1'
#
loop_
_entity.id
_entity.type
_entity.pdbx_description
1 polymer ?
#
loop_
_entity_poly.entity_id
_entity_poly.type
_entity_poly.pdbx_seq_one_letter_code
_entity_poly.pdbx_strand_id
1 'polypeptide(L)'
;GKADIVFKNNRLQWNISDAGMTASLLKMDDFQKRVGTIGALVRKGKINEAKVLAAQPKLVVKQVKTASKPYLTLQPNSKQYQSVYKSLMATQPTPKQDGFCEGVYSSDGVKPQSIELYKLSNKKVLATTLCWRGAYNEGYGAWVLDESLTGKAIFVTEHASDFGDGIISSSQKGRGIGDCWSSDEWVWDGQKFVHTKDMWTGMCK
;
A
#
# COMPACT_ATOMS: atom_id res chain seq x y z
N GLY A 1 -22.66 11.58 16.41
CA GLY A 1 -23.39 12.03 15.22
C GLY A 1 -24.34 10.94 14.77
N LYS A 2 -25.56 11.32 14.34
CA LYS A 2 -26.52 10.40 13.75
C LYS A 2 -26.25 10.36 12.24
N ALA A 3 -26.11 9.18 11.68
CA ALA A 3 -26.11 8.96 10.24
C ALA A 3 -27.44 8.30 9.88
N ASP A 4 -28.25 8.95 9.06
CA ASP A 4 -29.46 8.35 8.52
C ASP A 4 -29.14 7.79 7.12
N ILE A 5 -29.40 6.52 6.95
CA ILE A 5 -29.24 5.84 5.66
C ILE A 5 -30.62 5.71 5.03
N VAL A 6 -30.85 6.39 3.91
CA VAL A 6 -32.11 6.33 3.18
C VAL A 6 -31.88 5.72 1.80
N PHE A 7 -32.65 4.67 1.48
CA PHE A 7 -32.66 4.08 0.15
C PHE A 7 -33.72 4.78 -0.71
N LYS A 8 -33.28 5.66 -1.60
CA LYS A 8 -34.18 6.44 -2.49
C LYS A 8 -33.68 6.33 -3.93
N ASN A 9 -34.60 6.03 -4.85
CA ASN A 9 -34.33 5.93 -6.29
C ASN A 9 -33.19 4.96 -6.65
N ASN A 10 -33.16 3.76 -6.04
CA ASN A 10 -32.09 2.78 -6.21
C ASN A 10 -30.68 3.24 -5.79
N ARG A 11 -30.59 4.27 -4.97
CA ARG A 11 -29.34 4.77 -4.39
C ARG A 11 -29.45 4.81 -2.87
N LEU A 12 -28.36 4.44 -2.21
CA LEU A 12 -28.16 4.72 -0.79
C LEU A 12 -27.81 6.23 -0.67
N GLN A 13 -28.65 6.99 0.03
CA GLN A 13 -28.35 8.36 0.41
C GLN A 13 -27.98 8.39 1.89
N TRP A 14 -26.88 9.06 2.16
CA TRP A 14 -26.37 9.26 3.51
C TRP A 14 -26.60 10.70 3.89
N ASN A 15 -27.36 10.96 4.96
CA ASN A 15 -27.45 12.26 5.58
C ASN A 15 -26.52 12.27 6.79
N ILE A 16 -25.38 12.95 6.68
CA ILE A 16 -24.40 13.06 7.75
C ILE A 16 -24.24 14.53 8.10
N SER A 17 -24.38 14.83 9.38
CA SER A 17 -24.30 16.19 9.93
C SER A 17 -22.89 16.64 10.30
N ASP A 18 -21.85 15.90 9.92
CA ASP A 18 -20.46 16.18 10.33
C ASP A 18 -19.52 16.33 9.13
N ALA A 19 -18.88 17.50 9.05
CA ALA A 19 -18.01 17.91 7.93
C ALA A 19 -16.71 17.07 7.78
N GLY A 20 -16.30 16.36 8.83
CA GLY A 20 -15.10 15.51 8.81
C GLY A 20 -15.21 14.22 7.98
N MET A 21 -16.44 13.77 7.69
CA MET A 21 -16.69 12.53 6.94
C MET A 21 -16.87 12.73 5.43
N THR A 22 -16.92 13.97 4.94
CA THR A 22 -17.25 14.26 3.53
C THR A 22 -16.22 13.72 2.55
N ALA A 23 -14.92 13.70 2.91
CA ALA A 23 -13.86 13.20 2.05
C ALA A 23 -13.87 11.66 1.89
N SER A 24 -14.26 10.93 2.94
CA SER A 24 -14.44 9.47 2.89
C SER A 24 -15.67 9.06 2.09
N LEU A 25 -16.68 9.93 2.04
CA LEU A 25 -17.94 9.70 1.32
C LEU A 25 -17.80 9.79 -0.21
N LEU A 26 -16.89 10.62 -0.73
CA LEU A 26 -16.65 10.71 -2.18
C LEU A 26 -16.08 9.40 -2.75
N LYS A 27 -15.20 8.74 -2.00
CA LYS A 27 -14.70 7.39 -2.38
C LYS A 27 -15.79 6.32 -2.26
N MET A 28 -16.67 6.45 -1.25
CA MET A 28 -17.82 5.56 -1.08
C MET A 28 -18.90 5.78 -2.13
N ASP A 29 -19.11 7.00 -2.62
CA ASP A 29 -20.09 7.28 -3.68
C ASP A 29 -19.70 6.58 -5.00
N ASP A 30 -18.42 6.53 -5.35
CA ASP A 30 -17.94 5.78 -6.52
C ASP A 30 -18.09 4.26 -6.33
N PHE A 31 -17.80 3.75 -5.15
CA PHE A 31 -18.04 2.35 -4.78
C PHE A 31 -19.54 2.03 -4.84
N GLN A 32 -20.39 2.88 -4.29
CA GLN A 32 -21.85 2.69 -4.32
C GLN A 32 -22.42 2.75 -5.74
N LYS A 33 -21.92 3.60 -6.61
CA LYS A 33 -22.33 3.64 -8.02
C LYS A 33 -22.06 2.30 -8.70
N ARG A 34 -20.88 1.69 -8.43
CA ARG A 34 -20.50 0.38 -8.98
C ARG A 34 -21.37 -0.74 -8.38
N VAL A 35 -21.48 -0.81 -7.06
CA VAL A 35 -22.28 -1.82 -6.35
C VAL A 35 -23.77 -1.67 -6.67
N GLY A 36 -24.29 -0.45 -6.74
CA GLY A 36 -25.69 -0.18 -7.09
C GLY A 36 -26.04 -0.67 -8.49
N THR A 37 -25.15 -0.46 -9.48
CA THR A 37 -25.34 -0.92 -10.85
C THR A 37 -25.26 -2.45 -10.92
N ILE A 38 -24.25 -3.05 -10.30
CA ILE A 38 -24.06 -4.50 -10.25
C ILE A 38 -25.22 -5.17 -9.51
N GLY A 39 -25.61 -4.67 -8.34
CA GLY A 39 -26.72 -5.21 -7.56
C GLY A 39 -28.07 -5.10 -8.27
N ALA A 40 -28.30 -4.06 -9.08
CA ALA A 40 -29.49 -3.93 -9.92
C ALA A 40 -29.51 -4.94 -11.05
N LEU A 41 -28.35 -5.23 -11.66
CA LEU A 41 -28.23 -6.24 -12.73
C LEU A 41 -28.37 -7.67 -12.18
N VAL A 42 -27.81 -7.95 -11.01
CA VAL A 42 -27.96 -9.24 -10.31
C VAL A 42 -29.42 -9.50 -9.97
N ARG A 43 -30.14 -8.50 -9.37
CA ARG A 43 -31.57 -8.62 -9.05
C ARG A 43 -32.46 -8.84 -10.29
N LYS A 44 -32.05 -8.35 -11.45
CA LYS A 44 -32.76 -8.58 -12.73
C LYS A 44 -32.38 -9.92 -13.37
N GLY A 45 -31.58 -10.76 -12.70
CA GLY A 45 -31.12 -12.05 -13.22
C GLY A 45 -30.25 -11.95 -14.48
N LYS A 46 -29.76 -10.74 -14.78
CA LYS A 46 -28.98 -10.49 -16.01
C LYS A 46 -27.49 -10.76 -15.87
N ILE A 47 -26.98 -10.85 -14.63
CA ILE A 47 -25.55 -11.09 -14.36
C ILE A 47 -25.42 -12.09 -13.21
N ASN A 48 -24.61 -13.10 -13.41
CA ASN A 48 -24.18 -14.01 -12.36
C ASN A 48 -23.05 -13.34 -11.56
N GLU A 49 -23.15 -13.30 -10.24
CA GLU A 49 -22.14 -12.69 -9.35
C GLU A 49 -20.73 -13.23 -9.59
N ALA A 50 -20.61 -14.54 -9.85
CA ALA A 50 -19.32 -15.15 -10.16
C ALA A 50 -18.70 -14.58 -11.45
N LYS A 51 -19.52 -14.22 -12.46
CA LYS A 51 -19.05 -13.59 -13.69
C LYS A 51 -18.66 -12.13 -13.50
N VAL A 52 -19.32 -11.40 -12.59
CA VAL A 52 -18.98 -10.02 -12.25
C VAL A 52 -17.64 -9.94 -11.53
N LEU A 53 -17.41 -10.85 -10.59
CA LEU A 53 -16.12 -10.96 -9.87
C LEU A 53 -14.98 -11.41 -10.80
N ALA A 54 -15.28 -12.26 -11.78
CA ALA A 54 -14.30 -12.71 -12.78
C ALA A 54 -14.02 -11.68 -13.88
N ALA A 55 -14.91 -10.71 -14.07
CA ALA A 55 -14.83 -9.73 -15.18
C ALA A 55 -14.01 -8.47 -14.85
N GLN A 56 -13.46 -8.34 -13.64
CA GLN A 56 -12.46 -7.32 -13.39
C GLN A 56 -11.17 -7.72 -14.14
N PRO A 57 -10.73 -6.94 -15.14
CA PRO A 57 -9.49 -7.26 -15.81
C PRO A 57 -8.38 -7.26 -14.78
N LYS A 58 -7.78 -8.42 -14.51
CA LYS A 58 -6.53 -8.46 -13.75
C LYS A 58 -5.53 -7.63 -14.53
N LEU A 59 -4.95 -6.64 -13.88
CA LEU A 59 -3.82 -5.93 -14.44
C LEU A 59 -2.68 -6.94 -14.60
N VAL A 60 -2.50 -7.43 -15.83
CA VAL A 60 -1.42 -8.36 -16.16
C VAL A 60 -0.17 -7.54 -16.41
N VAL A 61 0.73 -7.51 -15.44
CA VAL A 61 2.05 -6.90 -15.55
C VAL A 61 3.06 -8.00 -15.85
N LYS A 62 3.91 -7.79 -16.86
CA LYS A 62 5.03 -8.70 -17.11
C LYS A 62 6.05 -8.54 -16.00
N GLN A 63 6.05 -9.49 -15.08
CA GLN A 63 7.02 -9.53 -13.98
C GLN A 63 8.44 -9.74 -14.50
N VAL A 64 9.37 -8.92 -14.03
CA VAL A 64 10.80 -9.12 -14.18
C VAL A 64 11.36 -9.62 -12.85
N LYS A 65 11.80 -10.87 -12.83
CA LYS A 65 12.37 -11.50 -11.63
C LYS A 65 13.67 -10.82 -11.23
N THR A 66 13.89 -10.71 -9.93
CA THR A 66 15.07 -10.10 -9.32
C THR A 66 15.58 -10.94 -8.15
N ALA A 67 16.71 -10.55 -7.56
CA ALA A 67 17.22 -11.22 -6.37
C ALA A 67 16.29 -10.98 -5.16
N SER A 68 16.03 -12.05 -4.40
CA SER A 68 15.21 -11.99 -3.18
C SER A 68 16.01 -11.74 -1.91
N LYS A 69 17.34 -11.57 -2.01
CA LYS A 69 18.21 -11.26 -0.87
C LYS A 69 18.87 -9.90 -1.07
N PRO A 70 19.03 -9.12 0.00
CA PRO A 70 19.77 -7.87 -0.08
C PRO A 70 21.23 -8.16 -0.43
N TYR A 71 21.80 -7.36 -1.33
CA TYR A 71 23.22 -7.42 -1.64
C TYR A 71 24.05 -6.51 -0.73
N LEU A 72 23.40 -5.56 -0.07
CA LEU A 72 24.03 -4.63 0.86
C LEU A 72 23.01 -4.18 1.92
N THR A 73 23.48 -4.08 3.16
CA THR A 73 22.72 -3.48 4.29
C THR A 73 23.50 -2.29 4.82
N LEU A 74 22.91 -1.11 4.73
CA LEU A 74 23.49 0.13 5.24
C LEU A 74 23.08 0.32 6.70
N GLN A 75 24.07 0.51 7.56
CA GLN A 75 23.86 0.79 8.98
C GLN A 75 23.73 2.30 9.24
N PRO A 76 22.90 2.76 10.19
CA PRO A 76 22.62 4.17 10.45
C PRO A 76 23.84 5.06 10.70
N ASN A 77 24.98 4.50 11.15
CA ASN A 77 26.20 5.20 11.45
C ASN A 77 27.15 5.37 10.23
N SER A 78 26.82 4.81 9.08
CA SER A 78 27.67 4.88 7.89
C SER A 78 27.39 6.16 7.08
N LYS A 79 28.45 6.70 6.45
CA LYS A 79 28.30 7.87 5.57
C LYS A 79 27.36 7.63 4.39
N GLN A 80 27.41 6.42 3.84
CA GLN A 80 26.56 6.03 2.72
C GLN A 80 25.07 5.96 3.13
N TYR A 81 24.81 5.47 4.36
CA TYR A 81 23.47 5.48 4.93
C TYR A 81 22.87 6.89 4.94
N GLN A 82 23.61 7.87 5.47
CA GLN A 82 23.11 9.25 5.59
C GLN A 82 22.69 9.85 4.25
N SER A 83 23.50 9.61 3.20
CA SER A 83 23.19 10.08 1.84
C SER A 83 21.92 9.42 1.29
N VAL A 84 21.83 8.10 1.39
CA VAL A 84 20.65 7.33 0.91
C VAL A 84 19.42 7.72 1.71
N TYR A 85 19.48 7.70 3.05
CA TYR A 85 18.38 8.05 3.93
C TYR A 85 17.80 9.43 3.60
N LYS A 86 18.65 10.43 3.39
CA LYS A 86 18.21 11.77 2.97
C LYS A 86 17.43 11.76 1.65
N SER A 87 17.87 10.95 0.68
CA SER A 87 17.16 10.79 -0.61
C SER A 87 15.81 10.11 -0.45
N LEU A 88 15.71 9.07 0.42
CA LEU A 88 14.45 8.40 0.71
C LEU A 88 13.46 9.37 1.38
N MET A 89 13.89 10.06 2.43
CA MET A 89 13.03 10.95 3.21
C MET A 89 12.55 12.17 2.39
N ALA A 90 13.33 12.62 1.40
CA ALA A 90 12.94 13.73 0.53
C ALA A 90 11.79 13.38 -0.44
N THR A 91 11.44 12.11 -0.59
CA THR A 91 10.45 11.64 -1.57
C THR A 91 9.27 10.91 -0.96
N GLN A 92 9.27 10.69 0.35
CA GLN A 92 8.10 10.16 1.04
C GLN A 92 6.97 11.19 1.11
N PRO A 93 5.72 10.77 1.27
CA PRO A 93 4.60 11.68 1.50
C PRO A 93 4.85 12.60 2.70
N THR A 94 4.31 13.81 2.65
CA THR A 94 4.48 14.78 3.75
C THR A 94 3.79 14.29 5.03
N PRO A 95 4.22 14.72 6.23
CA PRO A 95 3.69 14.27 7.52
C PRO A 95 2.17 14.46 7.73
N LYS A 96 1.52 15.25 6.86
CA LYS A 96 0.07 15.48 6.89
C LYS A 96 -0.73 14.50 6.05
N GLN A 97 -0.08 13.60 5.33
CA GLN A 97 -0.69 12.55 4.52
C GLN A 97 -0.34 11.20 5.16
N ASP A 98 -1.25 10.23 5.08
CA ASP A 98 -0.93 8.85 5.41
C ASP A 98 0.32 8.46 4.60
N GLY A 99 1.37 7.98 5.25
CA GLY A 99 2.59 7.62 4.54
C GLY A 99 3.89 8.21 5.11
N PHE A 100 3.96 8.41 6.40
CA PHE A 100 5.13 8.97 7.05
C PHE A 100 6.04 7.88 7.65
N CYS A 101 7.25 7.74 7.11
CA CYS A 101 8.26 6.79 7.55
C CYS A 101 9.35 7.50 8.37
N GLU A 102 9.14 7.63 9.67
CA GLU A 102 10.12 8.26 10.60
C GLU A 102 11.12 7.27 11.20
N GLY A 103 10.85 5.98 11.05
CA GLY A 103 11.51 4.92 11.80
C GLY A 103 10.65 4.38 12.93
N VAL A 104 11.24 3.61 13.81
CA VAL A 104 10.52 2.91 14.87
C VAL A 104 10.63 3.66 16.20
N TYR A 105 9.48 3.93 16.82
CA TYR A 105 9.43 4.50 18.16
C TYR A 105 9.92 3.51 19.21
N SER A 106 10.78 3.97 20.08
CA SER A 106 11.25 3.25 21.28
C SER A 106 11.11 4.13 22.52
N SER A 107 11.39 3.59 23.71
CA SER A 107 11.43 4.38 24.96
C SER A 107 12.36 5.60 24.88
N ASP A 108 13.38 5.54 24.05
CA ASP A 108 14.39 6.58 23.88
C ASP A 108 14.13 7.48 22.64
N GLY A 109 12.93 7.41 22.07
CA GLY A 109 12.51 8.16 20.90
C GLY A 109 12.54 7.34 19.61
N VAL A 110 12.50 8.03 18.46
CA VAL A 110 12.53 7.39 17.13
C VAL A 110 13.95 6.99 16.79
N LYS A 111 14.14 5.70 16.48
CA LYS A 111 15.45 5.16 16.06
C LYS A 111 15.48 4.86 14.57
N PRO A 112 16.45 5.41 13.83
CA PRO A 112 16.66 5.04 12.43
C PRO A 112 16.96 3.54 12.34
N GLN A 113 16.42 2.91 11.31
CA GLN A 113 16.61 1.48 11.05
C GLN A 113 17.60 1.29 9.89
N SER A 114 18.22 0.12 9.78
CA SER A 114 19.07 -0.19 8.64
C SER A 114 18.29 -0.11 7.32
N ILE A 115 18.99 0.21 6.24
CA ILE A 115 18.45 0.19 4.88
C ILE A 115 19.00 -1.03 4.17
N GLU A 116 18.11 -1.90 3.69
CA GLU A 116 18.46 -3.05 2.86
C GLU A 116 18.33 -2.68 1.39
N LEU A 117 19.32 -3.10 0.59
CA LEU A 117 19.39 -2.81 -0.84
C LEU A 117 19.33 -4.10 -1.65
N TYR A 118 18.39 -4.17 -2.59
CA TYR A 118 18.18 -5.32 -3.47
C TYR A 118 18.41 -4.90 -4.92
N LYS A 119 19.16 -5.71 -5.68
CA LYS A 119 19.37 -5.45 -7.10
C LYS A 119 18.10 -5.70 -7.89
N LEU A 120 17.72 -4.72 -8.67
CA LEU A 120 16.70 -4.80 -9.70
C LEU A 120 17.36 -4.86 -11.09
N SER A 121 16.57 -5.06 -12.14
CA SER A 121 17.05 -4.91 -13.51
C SER A 121 17.30 -3.43 -13.87
N ASN A 122 17.93 -3.21 -15.04
CA ASN A 122 18.13 -1.88 -15.63
C ASN A 122 18.87 -0.89 -14.71
N LYS A 123 19.89 -1.36 -13.99
CA LYS A 123 20.72 -0.55 -13.07
C LYS A 123 19.89 0.16 -11.99
N LYS A 124 18.80 -0.48 -11.56
CA LYS A 124 17.98 0.00 -10.46
C LYS A 124 18.19 -0.85 -9.21
N VAL A 125 17.88 -0.25 -8.08
CA VAL A 125 17.97 -0.86 -6.75
C VAL A 125 16.67 -0.57 -6.01
N LEU A 126 16.14 -1.57 -5.34
CA LEU A 126 15.12 -1.38 -4.32
C LEU A 126 15.81 -1.12 -2.98
N ALA A 127 15.44 -0.04 -2.31
CA ALA A 127 15.81 0.23 -0.93
C ALA A 127 14.60 0.00 -0.03
N THR A 128 14.78 -0.75 1.06
CA THR A 128 13.75 -0.96 2.07
C THR A 128 14.28 -0.59 3.46
N THR A 129 13.42 -0.06 4.31
CA THR A 129 13.72 0.19 5.72
C THR A 129 12.45 0.08 6.54
N LEU A 130 12.56 -0.39 7.79
CA LEU A 130 11.40 -0.46 8.68
C LEU A 130 10.94 0.96 9.02
N CYS A 131 9.71 1.29 8.61
CA CYS A 131 9.11 2.60 8.77
C CYS A 131 8.31 2.73 10.06
N TRP A 132 7.50 1.72 10.35
CA TRP A 132 6.63 1.75 11.52
C TRP A 132 6.41 0.35 12.07
N ARG A 133 6.07 0.29 13.35
CA ARG A 133 5.71 -0.94 14.05
C ARG A 133 4.54 -0.68 14.98
N GLY A 134 3.47 -1.43 14.80
CA GLY A 134 2.31 -1.48 15.68
C GLY A 134 2.33 -2.68 16.61
N ALA A 135 1.20 -2.92 17.30
CA ALA A 135 1.09 -4.01 18.26
C ALA A 135 1.17 -5.41 17.60
N TYR A 136 0.76 -5.54 16.35
CA TYR A 136 0.69 -6.82 15.61
C TYR A 136 0.99 -6.70 14.11
N ASN A 137 1.36 -5.52 13.65
CA ASN A 137 1.79 -5.25 12.28
C ASN A 137 3.08 -4.45 12.30
N GLU A 138 3.84 -4.57 11.21
CA GLU A 138 4.93 -3.66 10.89
C GLU A 138 4.89 -3.33 9.40
N GLY A 139 5.47 -2.20 9.03
CA GLY A 139 5.54 -1.76 7.64
C GLY A 139 6.92 -1.29 7.27
N TYR A 140 7.41 -1.82 6.16
CA TYR A 140 8.64 -1.39 5.53
C TYR A 140 8.34 -0.38 4.44
N GLY A 141 9.08 0.71 4.42
CA GLY A 141 9.12 1.62 3.30
C GLY A 141 9.93 1.01 2.16
N ALA A 142 9.48 1.26 0.93
CA ALA A 142 10.12 0.76 -0.28
C ALA A 142 10.32 1.90 -1.29
N TRP A 143 11.54 2.03 -1.82
CA TRP A 143 11.91 3.04 -2.82
C TRP A 143 12.77 2.43 -3.91
N VAL A 144 12.63 2.95 -5.12
CA VAL A 144 13.53 2.65 -6.24
C VAL A 144 14.56 3.77 -6.38
N LEU A 145 15.83 3.38 -6.48
CA LEU A 145 16.97 4.27 -6.76
C LEU A 145 17.75 3.78 -7.98
N ASP A 146 18.63 4.63 -8.48
CA ASP A 146 19.68 4.19 -9.39
C ASP A 146 20.74 3.37 -8.65
N GLU A 147 21.42 2.45 -9.33
CA GLU A 147 22.45 1.57 -8.75
C GLU A 147 23.64 2.38 -8.16
N SER A 148 23.86 3.59 -8.65
CA SER A 148 24.83 4.53 -8.07
C SER A 148 24.48 5.01 -6.67
N LEU A 149 23.23 4.78 -6.21
CA LEU A 149 22.67 5.28 -4.95
C LEU A 149 22.68 6.80 -4.83
N THR A 150 22.73 7.49 -5.96
CA THR A 150 22.68 8.94 -6.07
C THR A 150 21.39 9.38 -6.79
N GLY A 151 21.00 10.62 -6.61
CA GLY A 151 19.80 11.15 -7.24
C GLY A 151 18.55 10.98 -6.40
N LYS A 152 17.40 11.20 -7.05
CA LYS A 152 16.08 11.19 -6.40
C LYS A 152 15.55 9.77 -6.30
N ALA A 153 15.22 9.33 -5.10
CA ALA A 153 14.49 8.09 -4.88
C ALA A 153 13.04 8.20 -5.39
N ILE A 154 12.46 7.09 -5.80
CA ILE A 154 11.05 7.00 -6.20
C ILE A 154 10.33 6.17 -5.14
N PHE A 155 9.45 6.78 -4.38
CA PHE A 155 8.66 6.13 -3.36
C PHE A 155 7.65 5.15 -3.98
N VAL A 156 7.51 3.96 -3.40
CA VAL A 156 6.57 2.92 -3.83
C VAL A 156 5.48 2.72 -2.79
N THR A 157 5.84 2.37 -1.56
CA THR A 157 4.91 2.11 -0.45
C THR A 157 5.64 2.19 0.89
N GLU A 158 4.90 2.30 1.98
CA GLU A 158 5.39 2.20 3.37
C GLU A 158 4.78 1.00 4.11
N HIS A 159 3.98 0.21 3.41
CA HIS A 159 3.26 -0.93 3.98
C HIS A 159 3.83 -2.28 3.53
N ALA A 160 5.02 -2.30 2.93
CA ALA A 160 5.62 -3.56 2.54
C ALA A 160 5.81 -4.47 3.76
N SER A 161 5.49 -5.75 3.59
CA SER A 161 5.76 -6.81 4.57
C SER A 161 6.92 -7.68 4.11
N ASP A 162 7.10 -7.85 2.79
CA ASP A 162 8.13 -8.69 2.21
C ASP A 162 8.48 -8.26 0.79
N PHE A 163 9.67 -8.67 0.32
CA PHE A 163 10.13 -8.51 -1.06
C PHE A 163 10.84 -9.76 -1.55
N GLY A 164 10.43 -10.26 -2.71
CA GLY A 164 11.06 -11.39 -3.38
C GLY A 164 10.71 -11.48 -4.85
N ASP A 165 11.65 -11.96 -5.66
CA ASP A 165 11.44 -12.21 -7.10
C ASP A 165 10.86 -11.03 -7.92
N GLY A 166 11.09 -9.80 -7.49
CA GLY A 166 10.55 -8.61 -8.13
C GLY A 166 9.13 -8.26 -7.71
N ILE A 167 8.65 -8.81 -6.60
CA ILE A 167 7.33 -8.53 -6.03
C ILE A 167 7.51 -7.96 -4.63
N ILE A 168 6.93 -6.80 -4.37
CA ILE A 168 6.71 -6.29 -3.02
C ILE A 168 5.31 -6.76 -2.62
N SER A 169 5.19 -7.39 -1.46
CA SER A 169 3.90 -7.77 -0.87
C SER A 169 3.64 -7.05 0.44
N SER A 170 2.38 -6.76 0.69
CA SER A 170 1.87 -6.25 1.97
C SER A 170 0.80 -7.18 2.50
N SER A 171 0.84 -7.45 3.80
CA SER A 171 -0.18 -8.23 4.50
C SER A 171 -0.34 -7.68 5.92
N GLN A 172 -1.48 -7.03 6.17
CA GLN A 172 -1.74 -6.33 7.42
C GLN A 172 -3.00 -6.86 8.09
N LYS A 173 -2.91 -7.19 9.37
CA LYS A 173 -4.08 -7.55 10.19
C LYS A 173 -4.90 -6.30 10.50
N GLY A 174 -6.20 -6.35 10.36
CA GLY A 174 -7.08 -5.26 10.81
C GLY A 174 -7.16 -5.18 12.35
N ARG A 175 -6.98 -6.33 13.04
CA ARG A 175 -6.85 -6.42 14.51
C ARG A 175 -6.08 -7.67 14.95
N GLY A 176 -5.71 -7.73 16.24
CA GLY A 176 -4.78 -8.73 16.77
C GLY A 176 -5.18 -10.19 16.58
N ILE A 177 -6.49 -10.51 16.62
CA ILE A 177 -6.98 -11.89 16.42
C ILE A 177 -6.92 -12.36 14.95
N GLY A 178 -6.67 -11.45 14.00
CA GLY A 178 -6.41 -11.82 12.60
C GLY A 178 -7.62 -12.33 11.82
N ASP A 179 -8.83 -11.90 12.18
CA ASP A 179 -10.08 -12.28 11.50
C ASP A 179 -10.40 -11.39 10.29
N CYS A 180 -9.64 -10.33 10.08
CA CYS A 180 -9.71 -9.44 8.94
C CYS A 180 -8.32 -8.98 8.52
N TRP A 181 -8.10 -8.85 7.21
CA TRP A 181 -6.81 -8.56 6.60
C TRP A 181 -6.94 -7.61 5.42
N SER A 182 -5.91 -6.82 5.20
CA SER A 182 -5.62 -6.20 3.91
C SER A 182 -4.36 -6.80 3.31
N SER A 183 -4.30 -6.86 1.98
CA SER A 183 -3.09 -7.26 1.28
C SER A 183 -2.96 -6.54 -0.05
N ASP A 184 -1.74 -6.09 -0.32
CA ASP A 184 -1.34 -5.41 -1.54
C ASP A 184 -0.19 -6.12 -2.21
N GLU A 185 -0.01 -5.86 -3.50
CA GLU A 185 1.11 -6.39 -4.27
C GLU A 185 1.55 -5.38 -5.33
N TRP A 186 2.86 -5.17 -5.42
CA TRP A 186 3.49 -4.37 -6.45
C TRP A 186 4.49 -5.23 -7.21
N VAL A 187 4.36 -5.28 -8.53
CA VAL A 187 5.18 -6.09 -9.41
C VAL A 187 6.18 -5.22 -10.17
N TRP A 188 7.44 -5.59 -10.16
CA TRP A 188 8.49 -4.96 -10.96
C TRP A 188 8.33 -5.29 -12.43
N ASP A 189 8.07 -4.28 -13.28
CA ASP A 189 7.90 -4.44 -14.72
C ASP A 189 9.22 -4.29 -15.53
N GLY A 190 10.32 -4.01 -14.83
CA GLY A 190 11.63 -3.70 -15.40
C GLY A 190 11.97 -2.20 -15.37
N GLN A 191 11.01 -1.34 -15.07
CA GLN A 191 11.20 0.11 -14.98
C GLN A 191 10.65 0.71 -13.69
N LYS A 192 9.52 0.20 -13.20
CA LYS A 192 8.83 0.64 -11.99
C LYS A 192 8.07 -0.50 -11.32
N PHE A 193 7.72 -0.32 -10.08
CA PHE A 193 6.74 -1.17 -9.41
C PHE A 193 5.33 -0.73 -9.78
N VAL A 194 4.51 -1.67 -10.21
CA VAL A 194 3.10 -1.46 -10.58
C VAL A 194 2.23 -2.13 -9.54
N HIS A 195 1.30 -1.40 -8.94
CA HIS A 195 0.34 -1.93 -7.97
C HIS A 195 -0.66 -2.84 -8.69
N THR A 196 -0.61 -4.14 -8.41
CA THR A 196 -1.35 -5.18 -9.13
C THR A 196 -2.45 -5.82 -8.30
N LYS A 197 -2.39 -5.67 -6.98
CA LYS A 197 -3.36 -6.23 -6.06
C LYS A 197 -3.65 -5.24 -4.95
N ASP A 198 -4.92 -5.06 -4.65
CA ASP A 198 -5.47 -4.36 -3.49
C ASP A 198 -6.66 -5.20 -3.02
N MET A 199 -6.54 -5.82 -1.86
CA MET A 199 -7.54 -6.72 -1.33
C MET A 199 -7.78 -6.44 0.15
N TRP A 200 -9.04 -6.42 0.51
CA TRP A 200 -9.49 -6.35 1.88
C TRP A 200 -10.55 -7.43 2.15
N THR A 201 -10.43 -8.15 3.27
CA THR A 201 -11.36 -9.25 3.61
C THR A 201 -12.69 -8.78 4.18
N GLY A 202 -12.89 -7.47 4.34
CA GLY A 202 -14.08 -6.87 4.93
C GLY A 202 -13.87 -6.45 6.38
N MET A 203 -14.95 -5.99 7.02
CA MET A 203 -14.90 -5.55 8.42
C MET A 203 -14.57 -6.70 9.35
N CYS A 204 -13.76 -6.42 10.37
CA CYS A 204 -13.49 -7.34 11.47
C CYS A 204 -14.79 -7.67 12.22
N LYS A 205 -15.05 -8.94 12.52
CA LYS A 205 -16.28 -9.42 13.17
C LYS A 205 -16.04 -9.69 14.65
#